data_d9017cba3847c84574fb684e24d1a6ac
#
_entry.id   d9017cba3847c84574fb684e24d1a6ac
#
_cell.length_a   1.000
_cell.length_b   1.000
_cell.length_c   1.000
_cell.angle_alpha   90.00
_cell.angle_beta   90.00
_cell.angle_gamma   90.00
#
_symmetry.space_group_name_H-M   'P 1'
#
loop_
_entity.id
_entity.type
_entity.pdbx_description
1 polymer ?
#
loop_
_entity_poly.entity_id
_entity_poly.type
_entity_poly.pdbx_seq_one_letter_code
_entity_poly.pdbx_strand_id
1 'polypeptide(L)'
;MSEPFHRILGRPEHPLFLFGDHASKHIPDGFDNLGLSGDDLTRHIAWDIGTEGEISGLAKRFDCSALIAGFSRLLIDANRDPEMKTLIPETSDGTSIYGNVNLDADARQQRIEAYYRPYHAALGQALDRLTPKLSISVHSFTPKPDLGAQRHLDLGLSLIHI
;
A
#
# COMPACT_ATOMS: atom_id res chain seq x y z
N MET A 1 -9.59 9.87 -14.91
CA MET A 1 -9.41 9.19 -13.60
C MET A 1 -8.20 9.82 -12.93
N SER A 2 -8.27 10.10 -11.64
CA SER A 2 -7.11 10.55 -10.86
C SER A 2 -6.08 9.40 -10.79
N GLU A 3 -4.79 9.76 -10.64
CA GLU A 3 -3.74 8.75 -10.43
C GLU A 3 -4.01 7.96 -9.14
N PRO A 4 -3.80 6.62 -9.13
CA PRO A 4 -4.03 5.80 -7.94
C PRO A 4 -2.89 5.88 -6.90
N PHE A 5 -2.17 6.99 -6.87
CA PHE A 5 -1.06 7.25 -5.96
C PHE A 5 -0.85 8.76 -5.77
N HIS A 6 -0.10 9.11 -4.73
CA HIS A 6 0.31 10.47 -4.42
C HIS A 6 1.82 10.59 -4.45
N ARG A 7 2.32 11.67 -5.07
CA ARG A 7 3.76 12.01 -5.08
C ARG A 7 4.03 13.14 -4.09
N ILE A 8 5.06 12.98 -3.29
CA ILE A 8 5.65 14.06 -2.50
C ILE A 8 6.97 14.41 -3.18
N LEU A 9 7.16 15.67 -3.53
CA LEU A 9 8.36 16.13 -4.20
C LEU A 9 9.32 16.72 -3.17
N GLY A 10 10.54 16.21 -3.14
CA GLY A 10 11.68 16.72 -2.40
C GLY A 10 12.81 17.09 -3.37
N ARG A 11 14.02 17.31 -2.84
CA ARG A 11 15.20 17.61 -3.67
C ARG A 11 15.52 16.44 -4.59
N PRO A 12 15.69 16.68 -5.90
CA PRO A 12 15.93 15.60 -6.88
C PRO A 12 17.17 14.75 -6.58
N GLU A 13 18.26 15.37 -6.07
CA GLU A 13 19.52 14.66 -5.77
C GLU A 13 19.58 14.08 -4.36
N HIS A 14 18.46 14.08 -3.62
CA HIS A 14 18.46 13.53 -2.27
C HIS A 14 18.69 12.02 -2.31
N PRO A 15 19.61 11.46 -1.51
CA PRO A 15 19.95 10.03 -1.57
C PRO A 15 18.87 9.11 -1.02
N LEU A 16 17.86 9.63 -0.34
CA LEU A 16 16.74 8.88 0.23
C LEU A 16 15.48 9.07 -0.61
N PHE A 17 14.79 7.96 -0.86
CA PHE A 17 13.44 7.91 -1.39
C PHE A 17 12.55 7.06 -0.48
N LEU A 18 11.33 7.52 -0.20
CA LEU A 18 10.37 6.81 0.64
C LEU A 18 9.19 6.34 -0.19
N PHE A 19 8.59 5.20 0.16
CA PHE A 19 7.33 4.79 -0.43
C PHE A 19 6.47 4.00 0.56
N GLY A 20 5.16 3.97 0.30
CA GLY A 20 4.20 3.28 1.15
C GLY A 20 3.12 2.59 0.32
N ASP A 21 3.19 1.25 0.31
CA ASP A 21 2.29 0.40 -0.46
C ASP A 21 0.89 0.31 0.17
N HIS A 22 0.80 0.50 1.50
CA HIS A 22 -0.41 0.30 2.29
C HIS A 22 -0.83 1.55 3.08
N ALA A 23 -0.45 2.73 2.62
CA ALA A 23 -0.67 3.97 3.38
C ALA A 23 -2.12 4.50 3.32
N SER A 24 -2.96 3.96 2.44
CA SER A 24 -4.32 4.42 2.23
C SER A 24 -5.37 3.34 2.52
N LYS A 25 -6.48 3.74 3.13
CA LYS A 25 -7.69 2.90 3.31
C LYS A 25 -8.75 3.15 2.24
N HIS A 26 -8.47 3.98 1.26
CA HIS A 26 -9.46 4.41 0.26
C HIS A 26 -9.87 3.24 -0.65
N ILE A 27 -11.17 3.03 -0.73
CA ILE A 27 -11.82 2.20 -1.75
C ILE A 27 -12.51 3.15 -2.72
N PRO A 28 -12.16 3.14 -4.01
CA PRO A 28 -12.79 4.03 -4.98
C PRO A 28 -14.28 3.79 -5.13
N ASP A 29 -15.02 4.85 -5.53
CA ASP A 29 -16.43 4.73 -5.87
C ASP A 29 -16.65 3.66 -6.94
N GLY A 30 -17.72 2.90 -6.83
CA GLY A 30 -18.04 1.78 -7.73
C GLY A 30 -17.63 0.41 -7.20
N PHE A 31 -16.86 0.34 -6.10
CA PHE A 31 -16.54 -0.93 -5.42
C PHE A 31 -17.39 -1.18 -4.17
N ASP A 32 -18.35 -0.29 -3.86
CA ASP A 32 -19.28 -0.43 -2.72
C ASP A 32 -18.56 -0.83 -1.41
N ASN A 33 -17.46 -0.14 -1.10
CA ASN A 33 -16.56 -0.44 0.01
C ASN A 33 -16.17 -1.93 0.13
N LEU A 34 -16.23 -2.69 -0.94
CA LEU A 34 -16.03 -4.16 -0.99
C LEU A 34 -17.00 -4.93 -0.08
N GLY A 35 -18.18 -4.36 0.22
CA GLY A 35 -19.18 -4.90 1.14
C GLY A 35 -18.78 -4.81 2.62
N LEU A 36 -17.80 -3.96 2.95
CA LEU A 36 -17.29 -3.74 4.30
C LEU A 36 -17.98 -2.56 4.98
N SER A 37 -18.06 -2.62 6.32
CA SER A 37 -18.50 -1.49 7.14
C SER A 37 -17.45 -0.37 7.17
N GLY A 38 -17.88 0.85 7.55
CA GLY A 38 -16.94 1.94 7.79
C GLY A 38 -15.91 1.63 8.89
N ASP A 39 -16.31 0.87 9.90
CA ASP A 39 -15.44 0.46 10.99
C ASP A 39 -14.35 -0.51 10.50
N ASP A 40 -14.68 -1.47 9.64
CA ASP A 40 -13.70 -2.39 9.05
C ASP A 40 -12.63 -1.64 8.23
N LEU A 41 -13.03 -0.59 7.50
CA LEU A 41 -12.10 0.23 6.72
C LEU A 41 -11.16 1.10 7.59
N THR A 42 -11.44 1.25 8.88
CA THR A 42 -10.54 1.94 9.80
C THR A 42 -9.53 1.02 10.48
N ARG A 43 -9.72 -0.30 10.37
CA ARG A 43 -8.84 -1.31 10.95
C ARG A 43 -7.56 -1.50 10.15
N HIS A 44 -6.55 -2.08 10.80
CA HIS A 44 -5.26 -2.44 10.19
C HIS A 44 -5.36 -3.41 9.00
N ILE A 45 -6.51 -4.06 8.80
CA ILE A 45 -6.74 -4.93 7.65
C ILE A 45 -6.79 -4.14 6.34
N ALA A 46 -7.31 -2.91 6.39
CA ALA A 46 -7.50 -2.07 5.20
C ALA A 46 -6.25 -1.26 4.82
N TRP A 47 -5.41 -0.91 5.80
CA TRP A 47 -4.25 -0.06 5.62
C TRP A 47 -3.29 -0.14 6.81
N ASP A 48 -2.09 0.31 6.64
CA ASP A 48 -1.08 0.44 7.68
C ASP A 48 -1.28 1.79 8.38
N ILE A 49 -1.90 1.75 9.57
CA ILE A 49 -2.37 2.94 10.30
C ILE A 49 -1.19 3.87 10.63
N GLY A 50 -1.31 5.15 10.24
CA GLY A 50 -0.31 6.18 10.49
C GLY A 50 0.78 6.31 9.42
N THR A 51 0.94 5.33 8.53
CA THR A 51 2.04 5.28 7.54
C THR A 51 2.05 6.49 6.61
N GLU A 52 0.89 6.97 6.14
CA GLU A 52 0.82 8.18 5.30
C GLU A 52 1.40 9.41 6.01
N GLY A 53 0.98 9.62 7.27
CA GLY A 53 1.47 10.73 8.10
C GLY A 53 2.97 10.62 8.39
N GLU A 54 3.46 9.41 8.64
CA GLU A 54 4.88 9.14 8.89
C GLU A 54 5.73 9.43 7.65
N ILE A 55 5.35 8.90 6.48
CA ILE A 55 6.04 9.17 5.21
C ILE A 55 6.04 10.67 4.91
N SER A 56 4.90 11.35 5.05
CA SER A 56 4.79 12.79 4.80
C SER A 56 5.66 13.60 5.74
N GLY A 57 5.69 13.23 7.03
CA GLY A 57 6.54 13.86 8.04
C GLY A 57 8.03 13.66 7.77
N LEU A 58 8.44 12.44 7.43
CA LEU A 58 9.83 12.11 7.08
C LEU A 58 10.27 12.79 5.79
N ALA A 59 9.43 12.74 4.74
CA ALA A 59 9.73 13.40 3.46
C ALA A 59 9.95 14.89 3.64
N LYS A 60 9.08 15.55 4.41
CA LYS A 60 9.23 16.98 4.75
C LYS A 60 10.49 17.25 5.59
N ARG A 61 10.77 16.41 6.59
CA ARG A 61 11.93 16.59 7.48
C ARG A 61 13.25 16.45 6.76
N PHE A 62 13.35 15.50 5.85
CA PHE A 62 14.58 15.21 5.10
C PHE A 62 14.64 15.94 3.75
N ASP A 63 13.54 16.59 3.33
CA ASP A 63 13.41 17.19 2.00
C ASP A 63 13.68 16.15 0.89
N CYS A 64 13.16 14.93 1.08
CA CYS A 64 13.27 13.82 0.13
C CYS A 64 11.93 13.53 -0.55
N SER A 65 12.00 12.94 -1.75
CA SER A 65 10.80 12.55 -2.48
C SER A 65 10.17 11.29 -1.93
N ALA A 66 8.85 11.16 -2.09
CA ALA A 66 8.13 9.94 -1.73
C ALA A 66 6.99 9.61 -2.70
N LEU A 67 6.58 8.34 -2.72
CA LEU A 67 5.41 7.83 -3.44
C LEU A 67 4.52 7.04 -2.47
N ILE A 68 3.22 7.33 -2.49
CA ILE A 68 2.24 6.70 -1.58
C ILE A 68 1.11 6.10 -2.42
N ALA A 69 0.80 4.81 -2.21
CA ALA A 69 -0.38 4.21 -2.81
C ALA A 69 -1.65 4.90 -2.32
N GLY A 70 -2.54 5.26 -3.23
CA GLY A 70 -3.79 6.00 -2.96
C GLY A 70 -5.00 5.09 -2.77
N PHE A 71 -4.81 3.78 -2.58
CA PHE A 71 -5.87 2.79 -2.46
C PHE A 71 -5.58 1.77 -1.34
N SER A 72 -6.65 1.15 -0.85
CA SER A 72 -6.56 0.12 0.19
C SER A 72 -5.94 -1.17 -0.33
N ARG A 73 -5.13 -1.82 0.51
CA ARG A 73 -4.61 -3.18 0.25
C ARG A 73 -5.71 -4.23 0.12
N LEU A 74 -6.93 -3.95 0.58
CA LEU A 74 -8.08 -4.84 0.39
C LEU A 74 -8.62 -4.80 -1.02
N LEU A 75 -8.48 -3.66 -1.72
CA LEU A 75 -8.83 -3.56 -3.14
C LEU A 75 -7.88 -4.38 -4.00
N ILE A 76 -6.58 -4.17 -3.79
CA ILE A 76 -5.46 -4.90 -4.37
C ILE A 76 -4.21 -4.60 -3.55
N ASP A 77 -3.45 -5.62 -3.17
CA ASP A 77 -2.27 -5.45 -2.32
C ASP A 77 -1.03 -5.13 -3.18
N ALA A 78 -0.61 -3.86 -3.15
CA ALA A 78 0.54 -3.39 -3.93
C ALA A 78 1.87 -4.04 -3.52
N ASN A 79 1.94 -4.65 -2.35
CA ASN A 79 3.12 -5.37 -1.84
C ASN A 79 2.99 -6.90 -1.99
N ARG A 80 2.29 -7.36 -3.05
CA ARG A 80 2.15 -8.77 -3.40
C ARG A 80 2.49 -8.99 -4.86
N ASP A 81 3.03 -10.17 -5.16
CA ASP A 81 3.23 -10.60 -6.53
C ASP A 81 1.86 -10.71 -7.25
N PRO A 82 1.74 -10.20 -8.48
CA PRO A 82 0.49 -10.24 -9.25
C PRO A 82 -0.04 -11.66 -9.52
N GLU A 83 0.80 -12.67 -9.46
CA GLU A 83 0.36 -14.07 -9.62
C GLU A 83 -0.18 -14.69 -8.31
N MET A 84 0.06 -14.06 -7.16
CA MET A 84 -0.43 -14.57 -5.89
C MET A 84 -1.96 -14.44 -5.76
N LYS A 85 -2.60 -15.46 -5.20
CA LYS A 85 -4.03 -15.40 -4.83
C LYS A 85 -4.32 -14.33 -3.80
N THR A 86 -3.35 -14.04 -2.93
CA THR A 86 -3.44 -13.03 -1.87
C THR A 86 -3.26 -11.59 -2.36
N LEU A 87 -3.04 -11.38 -3.67
CA LEU A 87 -3.01 -10.05 -4.27
C LEU A 87 -4.35 -9.31 -4.04
N ILE A 88 -5.46 -10.01 -4.17
CA ILE A 88 -6.81 -9.52 -3.88
C ILE A 88 -7.39 -10.49 -2.84
N PRO A 89 -7.29 -10.15 -1.54
CA PRO A 89 -7.64 -11.09 -0.47
C PRO A 89 -9.16 -11.22 -0.31
N GLU A 90 -9.67 -12.45 -0.22
CA GLU A 90 -11.07 -12.72 0.11
C GLU A 90 -11.33 -12.62 1.62
N THR A 91 -10.27 -12.73 2.41
CA THR A 91 -10.33 -12.61 3.88
C THR A 91 -9.09 -11.90 4.40
N SER A 92 -9.24 -11.11 5.47
CA SER A 92 -8.13 -10.48 6.18
C SER A 92 -8.42 -10.44 7.67
N ASP A 93 -7.53 -11.03 8.48
CA ASP A 93 -7.64 -11.14 9.95
C ASP A 93 -9.07 -11.47 10.43
N GLY A 94 -9.62 -12.56 9.91
CA GLY A 94 -10.95 -13.08 10.25
C GLY A 94 -12.14 -12.38 9.61
N THR A 95 -11.91 -11.30 8.88
CA THR A 95 -12.97 -10.52 8.20
C THR A 95 -13.10 -10.97 6.75
N SER A 96 -14.32 -11.35 6.31
CA SER A 96 -14.63 -11.64 4.91
C SER A 96 -14.79 -10.38 4.10
N ILE A 97 -14.16 -10.33 2.92
CA ILE A 97 -14.19 -9.19 2.01
C ILE A 97 -15.09 -9.57 0.83
N TYR A 98 -16.39 -9.31 1.00
CA TYR A 98 -17.41 -9.82 0.08
C TYR A 98 -17.22 -9.37 -1.37
N GLY A 99 -16.74 -8.16 -1.61
CA GLY A 99 -16.45 -7.65 -2.95
C GLY A 99 -15.24 -8.30 -3.64
N ASN A 100 -14.55 -9.23 -2.95
CA ASN A 100 -13.44 -10.00 -3.48
C ASN A 100 -13.76 -11.48 -3.66
N VAL A 101 -14.87 -11.94 -3.07
CA VAL A 101 -15.28 -13.36 -3.14
C VAL A 101 -15.72 -13.69 -4.55
N ASN A 102 -15.20 -14.80 -5.11
CA ASN A 102 -15.51 -15.27 -6.47
C ASN A 102 -15.22 -14.24 -7.57
N LEU A 103 -14.22 -13.40 -7.37
CA LEU A 103 -13.83 -12.43 -8.40
C LEU A 103 -13.35 -13.17 -9.64
N ASP A 104 -13.95 -12.86 -10.80
CA ASP A 104 -13.54 -13.44 -12.07
C ASP A 104 -12.19 -12.87 -12.56
N ALA A 105 -11.62 -13.52 -13.59
CA ALA A 105 -10.32 -13.14 -14.12
C ALA A 105 -10.31 -11.73 -14.73
N ASP A 106 -11.41 -11.31 -15.34
CA ASP A 106 -11.52 -10.00 -15.99
C ASP A 106 -11.57 -8.89 -14.94
N ALA A 107 -12.38 -9.05 -13.90
CA ALA A 107 -12.44 -8.09 -12.79
C ALA A 107 -11.11 -8.01 -12.03
N ARG A 108 -10.41 -9.16 -11.83
CA ARG A 108 -9.06 -9.18 -11.28
C ARG A 108 -8.09 -8.39 -12.16
N GLN A 109 -8.09 -8.65 -13.47
CA GLN A 109 -7.20 -7.97 -14.41
C GLN A 109 -7.48 -6.46 -14.47
N GLN A 110 -8.75 -6.05 -14.44
CA GLN A 110 -9.12 -4.63 -14.38
C GLN A 110 -8.49 -3.91 -13.16
N ARG A 111 -8.48 -4.54 -11.97
CA ARG A 111 -7.83 -3.94 -10.79
C ARG A 111 -6.32 -3.87 -10.94
N ILE A 112 -5.70 -4.89 -11.54
CA ILE A 112 -4.25 -4.88 -11.83
C ILE A 112 -3.91 -3.70 -12.76
N GLU A 113 -4.66 -3.51 -13.86
CA GLU A 113 -4.42 -2.43 -14.83
C GLU A 113 -4.74 -1.04 -14.25
N ALA A 114 -5.77 -0.92 -13.41
CA ALA A 114 -6.20 0.38 -12.91
C ALA A 114 -5.40 0.89 -11.70
N TYR A 115 -4.86 -0.02 -10.87
CA TYR A 115 -4.23 0.36 -9.59
C TYR A 115 -2.80 -0.16 -9.45
N TYR A 116 -2.60 -1.47 -9.65
CA TYR A 116 -1.30 -2.10 -9.39
C TYR A 116 -0.23 -1.63 -10.37
N ARG A 117 -0.47 -1.79 -11.68
CA ARG A 117 0.51 -1.41 -12.71
C ARG A 117 0.85 0.08 -12.71
N PRO A 118 -0.11 1.02 -12.62
CA PRO A 118 0.21 2.44 -12.57
C PRO A 118 1.05 2.83 -11.36
N TYR A 119 0.76 2.25 -10.17
CA TYR A 119 1.56 2.48 -8.98
C TYR A 119 3.00 2.00 -9.16
N HIS A 120 3.20 0.74 -9.60
CA HIS A 120 4.54 0.18 -9.81
C HIS A 120 5.30 0.87 -10.95
N ALA A 121 4.61 1.28 -12.01
CA ALA A 121 5.22 2.08 -13.07
C ALA A 121 5.70 3.44 -12.55
N ALA A 122 4.91 4.11 -11.71
CA ALA A 122 5.30 5.38 -11.09
C ALA A 122 6.47 5.20 -10.11
N LEU A 123 6.49 4.10 -9.35
CA LEU A 123 7.58 3.74 -8.45
C LEU A 123 8.89 3.51 -9.24
N GLY A 124 8.85 2.68 -10.28
CA GLY A 124 10.00 2.43 -11.16
C GLY A 124 10.53 3.71 -11.80
N GLN A 125 9.65 4.53 -12.39
CA GLN A 125 10.03 5.83 -12.96
C GLN A 125 10.67 6.78 -11.94
N ALA A 126 10.18 6.77 -10.69
CA ALA A 126 10.76 7.58 -9.63
C ALA A 126 12.18 7.11 -9.28
N LEU A 127 12.38 5.80 -9.14
CA LEU A 127 13.67 5.20 -8.84
C LEU A 127 14.69 5.44 -9.97
N ASP A 128 14.27 5.26 -11.23
CA ASP A 128 15.12 5.51 -12.42
C ASP A 128 15.53 6.97 -12.54
N ARG A 129 14.60 7.89 -12.29
CA ARG A 129 14.84 9.33 -12.41
C ARG A 129 15.68 9.91 -11.27
N LEU A 130 15.38 9.49 -10.03
CA LEU A 130 16.01 10.06 -8.83
C LEU A 130 17.31 9.32 -8.45
N THR A 131 17.47 8.08 -8.90
CA THR A 131 18.62 7.21 -8.58
C THR A 131 19.05 7.27 -7.10
N PRO A 132 18.12 7.06 -6.15
CA PRO A 132 18.42 7.19 -4.73
C PRO A 132 19.43 6.14 -4.29
N LYS A 133 20.26 6.48 -3.30
CA LYS A 133 21.18 5.50 -2.68
C LYS A 133 20.46 4.57 -1.71
N LEU A 134 19.29 5.00 -1.21
CA LEU A 134 18.47 4.26 -0.27
C LEU A 134 17.00 4.48 -0.58
N SER A 135 16.27 3.40 -0.80
CA SER A 135 14.82 3.41 -0.91
C SER A 135 14.24 2.64 0.27
N ILE A 136 13.26 3.24 0.96
CA ILE A 136 12.63 2.64 2.14
C ILE A 136 11.14 2.51 1.88
N SER A 137 10.62 1.28 1.94
CA SER A 137 9.20 1.01 2.09
C SER A 137 8.83 1.13 3.56
N VAL A 138 7.85 1.99 3.85
CA VAL A 138 7.41 2.28 5.22
C VAL A 138 6.09 1.55 5.47
N HIS A 139 6.07 0.76 6.54
CA HIS A 139 4.89 0.04 7.00
C HIS A 139 4.70 0.21 8.48
N SER A 140 3.46 0.26 8.94
CA SER A 140 3.13 -0.01 10.33
C SER A 140 2.61 -1.44 10.48
N PHE A 141 2.63 -1.96 11.68
CA PHE A 141 2.08 -3.29 11.96
C PHE A 141 1.32 -3.30 13.28
N THR A 142 0.28 -4.14 13.31
CA THR A 142 -0.50 -4.35 14.53
C THR A 142 0.28 -5.25 15.49
N PRO A 143 0.48 -4.84 16.75
CA PRO A 143 1.20 -5.65 17.73
C PRO A 143 0.50 -6.99 18.02
N LYS A 144 -0.84 -7.03 17.92
CA LYS A 144 -1.63 -8.24 18.12
C LYS A 144 -2.79 -8.28 17.12
N PRO A 145 -2.67 -9.01 16.00
CA PRO A 145 -3.79 -9.27 15.11
C PRO A 145 -4.84 -10.15 15.79
N ASP A 146 -6.11 -10.09 15.32
CA ASP A 146 -7.22 -10.85 15.93
C ASP A 146 -7.01 -12.38 15.83
N LEU A 147 -6.43 -12.84 14.72
CA LEU A 147 -6.11 -14.25 14.45
C LEU A 147 -4.61 -14.58 14.55
N GLY A 148 -3.84 -13.80 15.30
CA GLY A 148 -2.39 -13.99 15.36
C GLY A 148 -1.79 -13.93 16.74
N ALA A 149 -0.54 -14.37 16.84
CA ALA A 149 0.25 -14.21 18.07
C ALA A 149 0.67 -12.74 18.27
N GLN A 150 0.80 -12.35 19.54
CA GLN A 150 1.34 -11.04 19.86
C GLN A 150 2.77 -10.90 19.33
N ARG A 151 3.05 -9.79 18.68
CA ARG A 151 4.38 -9.41 18.19
C ARG A 151 5.07 -8.58 19.26
N HIS A 152 6.32 -8.92 19.56
CA HIS A 152 7.16 -8.21 20.56
C HIS A 152 8.24 -7.36 19.88
N LEU A 153 7.91 -6.81 18.68
CA LEU A 153 8.81 -5.96 17.92
C LEU A 153 8.25 -4.55 17.88
N ASP A 154 9.08 -3.58 18.21
CA ASP A 154 8.77 -2.15 18.06
C ASP A 154 9.18 -1.65 16.67
N LEU A 155 10.24 -2.23 16.09
CA LEU A 155 10.76 -1.90 14.76
C LEU A 155 11.29 -3.16 14.07
N GLY A 156 10.92 -3.35 12.82
CA GLY A 156 11.47 -4.39 11.94
C GLY A 156 12.13 -3.76 10.72
N LEU A 157 13.35 -4.17 10.41
CA LEU A 157 14.04 -3.80 9.18
C LEU A 157 14.22 -5.05 8.32
N SER A 158 13.83 -4.97 7.07
CA SER A 158 14.08 -6.01 6.06
C SER A 158 14.83 -5.40 4.88
N LEU A 159 15.91 -6.02 4.47
CA LEU A 159 16.63 -5.62 3.27
C LEU A 159 16.09 -6.42 2.08
N ILE A 160 15.59 -5.70 1.09
CA ILE A 160 15.14 -6.26 -0.19
C ILE A 160 16.13 -5.75 -1.25
N HIS A 161 16.79 -6.67 -1.94
CA HIS A 161 17.52 -6.34 -3.16
C HIS A 161 16.49 -6.23 -4.29
N ILE A 162 16.37 -5.05 -4.85
CA ILE A 162 15.56 -4.76 -6.03
C ILE A 162 16.45 -4.89 -7.27
#